data_30a63b5aa26c80ff4ac4047deac19090
#
_entry.id   30a63b5aa26c80ff4ac4047deac19090
#
_cell.length_a   1.000
_cell.length_b   1.000
_cell.length_c   1.000
_cell.angle_alpha   90.00
_cell.angle_beta   90.00
_cell.angle_gamma   90.00
#
_symmetry.space_group_name_H-M   'P 1'
#
loop_
_entity.id
_entity.type
_entity.pdbx_description
1 polymer ?
#
loop_
_entity_poly.entity_id
_entity_poly.type
_entity_poly.pdbx_seq_one_letter_code
_entity_poly.pdbx_strand_id
1 'polypeptide(L)'
;MAYTIILGVCMLLCLLMIGRMLLGHPTQDGQTQGTQPDTTEQGEASGIEINEQALCDLLGQAMPIPAEQITAHIGADGTVSVALLVQRQALQDSGMVPGNLRTALMFLPAECKLYGAWQAEVKDGAVALFCSEAKIGDLTLPPALADGLTEQLAAAVNGYLSEQGCTPQALRWADGVLTVEA
;
A
#
# COMPACT_ATOMS: atom_id res chain seq x y z
N MET A 1 -20.80 24.73 24.29
CA MET A 1 -21.98 24.17 23.58
C MET A 1 -21.64 23.62 22.18
N ALA A 2 -20.77 24.22 21.37
CA ALA A 2 -20.44 23.69 20.03
C ALA A 2 -19.77 22.32 20.05
N TYR A 3 -18.92 22.03 21.04
CA TYR A 3 -18.17 20.78 21.14
C TYR A 3 -19.06 19.56 21.42
N THR A 4 -20.12 19.74 22.22
CA THR A 4 -21.09 18.68 22.55
C THR A 4 -21.95 18.30 21.35
N ILE A 5 -22.25 19.24 20.47
CA ILE A 5 -23.04 18.99 19.26
C ILE A 5 -22.19 18.21 18.23
N ILE A 6 -20.91 18.54 18.07
CA ILE A 6 -19.98 17.84 17.15
C ILE A 6 -19.77 16.39 17.61
N LEU A 7 -19.59 16.17 18.92
CA LEU A 7 -19.42 14.83 19.47
C LEU A 7 -20.67 13.96 19.29
N GLY A 8 -21.85 14.56 19.44
CA GLY A 8 -23.13 13.88 19.22
C GLY A 8 -23.36 13.48 17.76
N VAL A 9 -22.97 14.33 16.81
CA VAL A 9 -23.09 14.03 15.37
C VAL A 9 -22.11 12.94 14.95
N CYS A 10 -20.87 12.94 15.45
CA CYS A 10 -19.90 11.86 15.22
C CYS A 10 -20.40 10.51 15.75
N MET A 11 -20.95 10.48 16.97
CA MET A 11 -21.51 9.25 17.53
C MET A 11 -22.71 8.71 16.74
N LEU A 12 -23.56 9.60 16.24
CA LEU A 12 -24.71 9.22 15.41
C LEU A 12 -24.27 8.64 14.04
N LEU A 13 -23.24 9.22 13.43
CA LEU A 13 -22.68 8.72 12.17
C LEU A 13 -22.00 7.34 12.35
N CYS A 14 -21.28 7.10 13.46
CA CYS A 14 -20.72 5.79 13.76
C CYS A 14 -21.81 4.73 13.97
N LEU A 15 -22.91 5.06 14.66
CA LEU A 15 -24.03 4.13 14.86
C LEU A 15 -24.77 3.80 13.55
N LEU A 16 -24.88 4.76 12.62
CA LEU A 16 -25.47 4.53 11.29
C LEU A 16 -24.59 3.64 10.41
N MET A 17 -23.26 3.75 10.52
CA MET A 17 -22.32 2.88 9.81
C MET A 17 -22.38 1.43 10.33
N ILE A 18 -22.44 1.24 11.65
CA ILE A 18 -22.56 -0.09 12.27
C ILE A 18 -23.92 -0.72 11.95
N GLY A 19 -24.99 0.06 11.92
CA GLY A 19 -26.34 -0.41 11.54
C GLY A 19 -26.44 -0.90 10.09
N ARG A 20 -25.68 -0.31 9.17
CA ARG A 20 -25.63 -0.75 7.77
C ARG A 20 -24.87 -2.06 7.57
N MET A 21 -23.86 -2.38 8.40
CA MET A 21 -23.15 -3.66 8.35
C MET A 21 -24.01 -4.82 8.87
N LEU A 22 -24.94 -4.57 9.79
CA LEU A 22 -25.76 -5.62 10.38
C LEU A 22 -27.04 -5.99 9.60
N LEU A 23 -27.47 -5.15 8.65
CA LEU A 23 -28.75 -5.34 7.91
C LEU A 23 -28.59 -5.67 6.42
N GLY A 24 -27.38 -5.91 5.92
CA GLY A 24 -27.10 -6.14 4.50
C GLY A 24 -26.83 -7.60 4.12
N HIS A 25 -27.72 -8.55 4.40
CA HIS A 25 -27.72 -9.86 3.73
C HIS A 25 -29.06 -10.02 2.99
N PRO A 26 -29.10 -9.95 1.67
CA PRO A 26 -30.16 -10.57 0.90
C PRO A 26 -29.76 -12.00 0.58
N THR A 27 -30.47 -12.96 1.19
CA THR A 27 -30.57 -14.34 0.77
C THR A 27 -31.17 -14.39 -0.64
N GLN A 28 -30.48 -15.00 -1.60
CA GLN A 28 -31.09 -15.50 -2.83
C GLN A 28 -30.96 -17.02 -2.87
N ASP A 29 -32.08 -17.69 -2.58
CA ASP A 29 -32.34 -19.08 -2.95
C ASP A 29 -32.54 -19.18 -4.47
N GLY A 30 -31.88 -20.12 -5.10
CA GLY A 30 -32.07 -20.45 -6.52
C GLY A 30 -31.40 -21.76 -6.85
N GLN A 31 -32.13 -22.90 -6.62
CA GLN A 31 -31.74 -24.24 -7.07
C GLN A 31 -31.59 -24.30 -8.59
N THR A 32 -30.51 -24.89 -9.08
CA THR A 32 -30.53 -25.73 -10.29
C THR A 32 -29.46 -26.81 -10.18
N GLN A 33 -29.92 -28.06 -10.21
CA GLN A 33 -29.13 -29.28 -10.32
C GLN A 33 -28.42 -29.35 -11.67
N GLY A 34 -27.21 -29.81 -11.68
CA GLY A 34 -26.52 -30.21 -12.91
C GLY A 34 -25.05 -30.59 -12.68
N THR A 35 -24.82 -31.91 -12.57
CA THR A 35 -23.62 -32.63 -13.02
C THR A 35 -22.27 -32.27 -12.42
N GLN A 36 -21.82 -33.12 -11.54
CA GLN A 36 -20.48 -33.22 -10.99
C GLN A 36 -19.49 -33.67 -12.07
N PRO A 37 -18.33 -33.02 -12.22
CA PRO A 37 -17.11 -33.75 -12.47
C PRO A 37 -16.14 -33.56 -11.30
N ASP A 38 -15.44 -34.63 -10.99
CA ASP A 38 -14.35 -34.74 -10.03
C ASP A 38 -13.50 -33.46 -9.89
N THR A 39 -13.62 -32.82 -8.76
CA THR A 39 -12.71 -31.72 -8.41
C THR A 39 -11.77 -32.25 -7.33
N THR A 40 -10.54 -32.49 -7.74
CA THR A 40 -9.36 -32.49 -6.89
C THR A 40 -9.46 -31.30 -5.93
N GLU A 41 -9.56 -31.58 -4.64
CA GLU A 41 -9.48 -30.57 -3.57
C GLU A 41 -8.10 -29.90 -3.65
N GLN A 42 -7.99 -28.85 -4.45
CA GLN A 42 -6.97 -27.82 -4.22
C GLN A 42 -7.52 -26.95 -3.09
N GLY A 43 -6.93 -27.12 -1.90
CA GLY A 43 -7.15 -26.20 -0.80
C GLY A 43 -6.94 -24.77 -1.32
N GLU A 44 -8.02 -24.00 -1.34
CA GLU A 44 -7.95 -22.57 -1.60
C GLU A 44 -7.10 -21.96 -0.47
N ALA A 45 -5.82 -21.74 -0.74
CA ALA A 45 -5.00 -20.91 0.11
C ALA A 45 -5.68 -19.53 0.12
N SER A 46 -6.23 -19.16 1.27
CA SER A 46 -6.85 -17.86 1.48
C SER A 46 -5.74 -16.80 1.37
N GLY A 47 -5.55 -16.26 0.17
CA GLY A 47 -4.56 -15.24 -0.11
C GLY A 47 -5.20 -13.87 -0.28
N ILE A 48 -4.49 -12.82 0.14
CA ILE A 48 -4.87 -11.43 -0.15
C ILE A 48 -4.18 -11.01 -1.45
N GLU A 49 -4.96 -10.59 -2.43
CA GLU A 49 -4.45 -10.04 -3.68
C GLU A 49 -4.27 -8.53 -3.56
N ILE A 50 -3.06 -8.06 -3.86
CA ILE A 50 -2.71 -6.64 -3.96
C ILE A 50 -2.35 -6.37 -5.41
N ASN A 51 -3.21 -5.67 -6.13
CA ASN A 51 -2.90 -5.19 -7.48
C ASN A 51 -2.24 -3.81 -7.44
N GLU A 52 -1.76 -3.34 -8.58
CA GLU A 52 -1.07 -2.05 -8.72
C GLU A 52 -1.92 -0.87 -8.24
N GLN A 53 -3.24 -0.88 -8.48
CA GLN A 53 -4.14 0.17 -8.03
C GLN A 53 -4.27 0.18 -6.50
N ALA A 54 -4.48 -0.98 -5.89
CA ALA A 54 -4.53 -1.11 -4.43
C ALA A 54 -3.23 -0.65 -3.76
N LEU A 55 -2.09 -0.96 -4.40
CA LEU A 55 -0.79 -0.48 -3.93
C LEU A 55 -0.67 1.05 -4.05
N CYS A 56 -1.13 1.66 -5.14
CA CYS A 56 -1.18 3.11 -5.28
C CYS A 56 -2.05 3.77 -4.20
N ASP A 57 -3.21 3.19 -3.91
CA ASP A 57 -4.13 3.71 -2.89
C ASP A 57 -3.54 3.60 -1.47
N LEU A 58 -2.87 2.50 -1.16
CA LEU A 58 -2.12 2.31 0.10
C LEU A 58 -1.02 3.35 0.25
N LEU A 59 -0.22 3.56 -0.80
CA LEU A 59 0.85 4.55 -0.80
C LEU A 59 0.31 5.97 -0.62
N GLY A 60 -0.79 6.31 -1.31
CA GLY A 60 -1.42 7.62 -1.20
C GLY A 60 -1.87 7.95 0.22
N GLN A 61 -2.25 6.92 1.01
CA GLN A 61 -2.65 7.09 2.41
C GLN A 61 -1.46 7.10 3.38
N ALA A 62 -0.43 6.31 3.09
CA ALA A 62 0.69 6.09 4.01
C ALA A 62 1.82 7.13 3.86
N MET A 63 1.95 7.74 2.66
CA MET A 63 3.06 8.67 2.40
C MET A 63 2.83 10.02 3.08
N PRO A 64 3.82 10.54 3.83
CA PRO A 64 3.73 11.84 4.49
C PRO A 64 3.87 13.03 3.50
N ILE A 65 4.18 12.74 2.24
CA ILE A 65 4.35 13.74 1.18
C ILE A 65 3.17 13.63 0.23
N PRO A 66 2.40 14.70 0.02
CA PRO A 66 1.35 14.71 -0.98
C PRO A 66 1.94 14.49 -2.36
N ALA A 67 1.56 13.40 -3.03
CA ALA A 67 1.94 13.11 -4.39
C ALA A 67 0.79 13.51 -5.33
N GLU A 68 1.11 14.18 -6.43
CA GLU A 68 0.12 14.54 -7.46
C GLU A 68 -0.26 13.32 -8.31
N GLN A 69 0.68 12.44 -8.50
CA GLN A 69 0.50 11.19 -9.23
C GLN A 69 1.32 10.07 -8.58
N ILE A 70 0.69 8.93 -8.39
CA ILE A 70 1.32 7.69 -7.93
C ILE A 70 1.16 6.66 -9.02
N THR A 71 2.24 6.00 -9.39
CA THR A 71 2.23 4.87 -10.32
C THR A 71 3.01 3.74 -9.67
N ALA A 72 2.41 2.58 -9.58
CA ALA A 72 3.06 1.36 -9.10
C ALA A 72 3.10 0.33 -10.22
N HIS A 73 4.10 -0.53 -10.20
CA HIS A 73 4.20 -1.68 -11.07
C HIS A 73 4.70 -2.88 -10.27
N ILE A 74 4.02 -4.01 -10.43
CA ILE A 74 4.32 -5.28 -9.77
C ILE A 74 4.81 -6.25 -10.84
N GLY A 75 6.09 -6.56 -10.84
CA GLY A 75 6.70 -7.50 -11.78
C GLY A 75 6.53 -8.96 -11.32
N ALA A 76 6.38 -9.86 -12.28
CA ALA A 76 6.35 -11.31 -12.03
C ALA A 76 7.69 -11.85 -11.46
N ASP A 77 8.75 -11.06 -11.52
CA ASP A 77 10.07 -11.35 -10.96
C ASP A 77 10.21 -11.03 -9.46
N GLY A 78 9.14 -10.58 -8.82
CA GLY A 78 9.13 -10.16 -7.41
C GLY A 78 9.58 -8.74 -7.18
N THR A 79 9.74 -7.95 -8.23
CA THR A 79 10.10 -6.53 -8.13
C THR A 79 8.86 -5.67 -8.07
N VAL A 80 8.79 -4.80 -7.07
CA VAL A 80 7.79 -3.74 -6.96
C VAL A 80 8.46 -2.42 -7.24
N SER A 81 8.01 -1.70 -8.25
CA SER A 81 8.50 -0.35 -8.52
C SER A 81 7.41 0.70 -8.35
N VAL A 82 7.76 1.84 -7.79
CA VAL A 82 6.85 2.95 -7.53
C VAL A 82 7.46 4.23 -8.06
N ALA A 83 6.63 5.01 -8.74
CA ALA A 83 6.99 6.36 -9.14
C ALA A 83 5.96 7.35 -8.61
N LEU A 84 6.44 8.42 -7.99
CA LEU A 84 5.65 9.49 -7.40
C LEU A 84 6.01 10.81 -8.07
N LEU A 85 5.02 11.58 -8.48
CA LEU A 85 5.23 12.96 -8.88
C LEU A 85 4.94 13.85 -7.66
N VAL A 86 5.95 14.55 -7.18
CA VAL A 86 5.87 15.35 -5.96
C VAL A 86 6.39 16.77 -6.19
N GLN A 87 5.82 17.71 -5.47
CA GLN A 87 6.35 19.08 -5.46
C GLN A 87 7.63 19.13 -4.64
N ARG A 88 8.69 19.77 -5.20
CA ARG A 88 9.96 19.99 -4.48
C ARG A 88 9.74 20.63 -3.10
N GLN A 89 8.82 21.59 -3.01
CA GLN A 89 8.48 22.26 -1.77
C GLN A 89 7.97 21.26 -0.71
N ALA A 90 7.06 20.36 -1.10
CA ALA A 90 6.52 19.33 -0.22
C ALA A 90 7.62 18.39 0.30
N LEU A 91 8.61 18.06 -0.56
CA LEU A 91 9.79 17.29 -0.13
C LEU A 91 10.61 18.02 0.93
N GLN A 92 10.83 19.34 0.73
CA GLN A 92 11.60 20.16 1.69
C GLN A 92 10.90 20.29 3.04
N ASP A 93 9.56 20.40 3.02
CA ASP A 93 8.74 20.61 4.20
C ASP A 93 8.45 19.31 4.96
N SER A 94 8.56 18.14 4.30
CA SER A 94 8.28 16.82 4.89
C SER A 94 9.18 16.44 6.06
N GLY A 95 10.33 17.07 6.20
CA GLY A 95 11.35 16.71 7.19
C GLY A 95 12.11 15.41 6.89
N MET A 96 11.73 14.67 5.84
CA MET A 96 12.39 13.42 5.45
C MET A 96 13.80 13.65 4.88
N VAL A 97 14.03 14.82 4.32
CA VAL A 97 15.30 15.13 3.67
C VAL A 97 16.30 15.68 4.67
N PRO A 98 17.43 14.99 4.89
CA PRO A 98 18.51 15.46 5.75
C PRO A 98 19.00 16.84 5.33
N GLY A 99 19.43 17.64 6.30
CA GLY A 99 19.83 19.05 6.08
C GLY A 99 20.93 19.23 5.02
N ASN A 100 21.87 18.28 4.93
CA ASN A 100 22.94 18.28 3.93
C ASN A 100 22.44 18.09 2.48
N LEU A 101 21.28 17.47 2.29
CA LEU A 101 20.68 17.26 0.97
C LEU A 101 19.68 18.36 0.60
N ARG A 102 19.23 19.20 1.54
CA ARG A 102 18.30 20.30 1.25
C ARG A 102 18.86 21.28 0.21
N THR A 103 20.16 21.53 0.26
CA THR A 103 20.81 22.38 -0.74
C THR A 103 20.78 21.75 -2.14
N ALA A 104 20.96 20.43 -2.23
CA ALA A 104 20.89 19.72 -3.51
C ALA A 104 19.46 19.76 -4.09
N LEU A 105 18.43 19.70 -3.25
CA LEU A 105 17.03 19.84 -3.70
C LEU A 105 16.73 21.18 -4.37
N MET A 106 17.45 22.24 -4.04
CA MET A 106 17.24 23.55 -4.67
C MET A 106 17.54 23.57 -6.17
N PHE A 107 18.36 22.63 -6.63
CA PHE A 107 18.70 22.47 -8.05
C PHE A 107 17.72 21.59 -8.83
N LEU A 108 16.78 20.93 -8.13
CA LEU A 108 15.76 20.13 -8.77
C LEU A 108 14.64 21.01 -9.35
N PRO A 109 13.92 20.54 -10.39
CA PRO A 109 12.70 21.17 -10.88
C PRO A 109 11.66 21.38 -9.77
N ALA A 110 10.67 22.25 -10.01
CA ALA A 110 9.56 22.45 -9.06
C ALA A 110 8.77 21.17 -8.84
N GLU A 111 8.61 20.38 -9.89
CA GLU A 111 8.04 19.03 -9.86
C GLU A 111 9.15 18.01 -10.01
N CYS A 112 9.18 17.03 -9.10
CA CYS A 112 10.20 16.00 -9.06
C CYS A 112 9.55 14.61 -9.15
N LYS A 113 10.14 13.73 -9.96
CA LYS A 113 9.77 12.32 -9.99
C LYS A 113 10.64 11.58 -8.96
N LEU A 114 9.99 11.06 -7.92
CA LEU A 114 10.59 10.12 -6.99
C LEU A 114 10.33 8.73 -7.54
N TYR A 115 11.38 7.93 -7.67
CA TYR A 115 11.30 6.56 -8.14
C TYR A 115 11.99 5.63 -7.13
N GLY A 116 11.39 4.48 -6.89
CA GLY A 116 12.01 3.40 -6.13
C GLY A 116 11.62 2.05 -6.67
N ALA A 117 12.52 1.08 -6.52
CA ALA A 117 12.29 -0.32 -6.82
C ALA A 117 12.72 -1.17 -5.63
N TRP A 118 11.88 -2.12 -5.26
CA TRP A 118 12.07 -3.01 -4.11
C TRP A 118 11.83 -4.44 -4.50
N GLN A 119 12.53 -5.34 -3.81
CA GLN A 119 12.19 -6.75 -3.74
C GLN A 119 11.52 -7.02 -2.40
N ALA A 120 10.53 -7.93 -2.39
CA ALA A 120 9.83 -8.29 -1.18
C ALA A 120 10.00 -9.78 -0.87
N GLU A 121 10.15 -10.10 0.41
CA GLU A 121 10.15 -11.46 0.92
C GLU A 121 9.33 -11.54 2.21
N VAL A 122 8.90 -12.74 2.60
CA VAL A 122 8.31 -12.97 3.91
C VAL A 122 9.41 -13.30 4.90
N LYS A 123 9.42 -12.57 6.02
CA LYS A 123 10.33 -12.81 7.13
C LYS A 123 9.61 -12.63 8.45
N ASP A 124 9.68 -13.63 9.31
CA ASP A 124 9.07 -13.60 10.66
C ASP A 124 7.57 -13.26 10.65
N GLY A 125 6.82 -13.70 9.63
CA GLY A 125 5.38 -13.43 9.49
C GLY A 125 5.04 -11.99 9.06
N ALA A 126 5.99 -11.29 8.49
CA ALA A 126 5.82 -9.95 7.92
C ALA A 126 6.46 -9.85 6.53
N VAL A 127 5.99 -8.90 5.74
CA VAL A 127 6.62 -8.56 4.45
C VAL A 127 7.81 -7.66 4.71
N ALA A 128 9.00 -8.13 4.37
CA ALA A 128 10.24 -7.37 4.37
C ALA A 128 10.54 -6.87 2.96
N LEU A 129 10.94 -5.60 2.85
CA LEU A 129 11.27 -4.95 1.58
C LEU A 129 12.76 -4.61 1.54
N PHE A 130 13.36 -4.80 0.36
CA PHE A 130 14.76 -4.48 0.09
C PHE A 130 14.82 -3.52 -1.08
N CYS A 131 15.28 -2.29 -0.83
CA CYS A 131 15.44 -1.30 -1.88
C CYS A 131 16.59 -1.69 -2.81
N SER A 132 16.29 -1.91 -4.08
CA SER A 132 17.29 -2.16 -5.12
C SER A 132 17.70 -0.88 -5.83
N GLU A 133 16.79 0.08 -5.94
CA GLU A 133 17.04 1.38 -6.56
C GLU A 133 16.13 2.46 -5.96
N ALA A 134 16.68 3.65 -5.71
CA ALA A 134 15.90 4.83 -5.33
C ALA A 134 16.51 6.09 -5.95
N LYS A 135 15.66 6.91 -6.59
CA LYS A 135 16.07 8.10 -7.35
C LYS A 135 15.09 9.25 -7.14
N ILE A 136 15.60 10.48 -7.28
CA ILE A 136 14.80 11.68 -7.42
C ILE A 136 15.25 12.43 -8.68
N GLY A 137 14.40 12.43 -9.71
CA GLY A 137 14.83 12.78 -11.06
C GLY A 137 15.97 11.84 -11.50
N ASP A 138 17.12 12.41 -11.88
CA ASP A 138 18.31 11.65 -12.29
C ASP A 138 19.29 11.36 -11.13
N LEU A 139 18.99 11.84 -9.92
CA LEU A 139 19.88 11.70 -8.78
C LEU A 139 19.53 10.43 -7.99
N THR A 140 20.53 9.56 -7.79
CA THR A 140 20.39 8.42 -6.89
C THR A 140 20.28 8.90 -5.44
N LEU A 141 19.31 8.37 -4.70
CA LEU A 141 19.12 8.72 -3.30
C LEU A 141 20.21 8.07 -2.44
N PRO A 142 20.70 8.79 -1.42
CA PRO A 142 21.56 8.19 -0.41
C PRO A 142 20.87 7.02 0.31
N PRO A 143 21.64 5.98 0.72
CA PRO A 143 21.07 4.79 1.39
C PRO A 143 20.16 5.13 2.57
N ALA A 144 20.52 6.07 3.42
CA ALA A 144 19.71 6.46 4.58
C ALA A 144 18.31 6.98 4.23
N LEU A 145 18.12 7.61 3.03
CA LEU A 145 16.82 8.03 2.56
C LEU A 145 16.05 6.86 1.93
N ALA A 146 16.75 6.03 1.17
CA ALA A 146 16.18 4.82 0.59
C ALA A 146 15.66 3.88 1.70
N ASP A 147 16.42 3.70 2.77
CA ASP A 147 16.06 2.89 3.94
C ASP A 147 14.81 3.46 4.63
N GLY A 148 14.75 4.79 4.84
CA GLY A 148 13.58 5.44 5.45
C GLY A 148 12.28 5.27 4.61
N LEU A 149 12.39 5.36 3.28
CA LEU A 149 11.26 5.09 2.38
C LEU A 149 10.85 3.61 2.42
N THR A 150 11.82 2.72 2.49
CA THR A 150 11.61 1.27 2.57
C THR A 150 10.86 0.89 3.86
N GLU A 151 11.28 1.45 5.00
CA GLU A 151 10.61 1.23 6.29
C GLU A 151 9.16 1.71 6.28
N GLN A 152 8.89 2.89 5.70
CA GLN A 152 7.53 3.42 5.62
C GLN A 152 6.65 2.57 4.69
N LEU A 153 7.17 2.16 3.54
CA LEU A 153 6.44 1.28 2.62
C LEU A 153 6.15 -0.09 3.27
N ALA A 154 7.15 -0.69 3.92
CA ALA A 154 6.97 -1.96 4.63
C ALA A 154 5.94 -1.82 5.77
N ALA A 155 5.97 -0.74 6.53
CA ALA A 155 5.00 -0.48 7.59
C ALA A 155 3.58 -0.33 7.04
N ALA A 156 3.40 0.35 5.89
CA ALA A 156 2.10 0.51 5.24
C ALA A 156 1.52 -0.82 4.75
N VAL A 157 2.33 -1.64 4.08
CA VAL A 157 1.92 -2.96 3.59
C VAL A 157 1.57 -3.89 4.76
N ASN A 158 2.44 -3.98 5.77
CA ASN A 158 2.18 -4.83 6.93
C ASN A 158 1.00 -4.35 7.78
N GLY A 159 0.80 -3.04 7.89
CA GLY A 159 -0.38 -2.44 8.51
C GLY A 159 -1.66 -2.89 7.83
N TYR A 160 -1.72 -2.75 6.50
CA TYR A 160 -2.85 -3.20 5.69
C TYR A 160 -3.13 -4.71 5.86
N LEU A 161 -2.10 -5.56 5.77
CA LEU A 161 -2.25 -7.01 5.94
C LEU A 161 -2.76 -7.36 7.34
N SER A 162 -2.26 -6.67 8.37
CA SER A 162 -2.73 -6.84 9.75
C SER A 162 -4.19 -6.45 9.93
N GLU A 163 -4.66 -5.36 9.30
CA GLU A 163 -6.07 -4.94 9.30
C GLU A 163 -6.97 -5.98 8.64
N GLN A 164 -6.46 -6.70 7.63
CA GLN A 164 -7.16 -7.81 6.99
C GLN A 164 -7.05 -9.13 7.78
N GLY A 165 -6.35 -9.14 8.92
CA GLY A 165 -6.13 -10.34 9.74
C GLY A 165 -5.21 -11.37 9.08
N CYS A 166 -4.39 -10.97 8.10
CA CYS A 166 -3.46 -11.82 7.38
C CYS A 166 -2.08 -11.81 8.05
N THR A 167 -1.56 -13.00 8.32
CA THR A 167 -0.17 -13.19 8.73
C THR A 167 0.58 -13.81 7.54
N PRO A 168 1.44 -13.05 6.84
CA PRO A 168 2.12 -13.53 5.65
C PRO A 168 2.96 -14.78 5.90
N GLN A 169 2.77 -15.80 5.06
CA GLN A 169 3.61 -17.01 5.05
C GLN A 169 4.37 -17.16 3.73
N ALA A 170 3.76 -16.75 2.61
CA ALA A 170 4.40 -16.78 1.31
C ALA A 170 3.90 -15.62 0.42
N LEU A 171 4.69 -15.27 -0.59
CA LEU A 171 4.34 -14.31 -1.64
C LEU A 171 4.32 -15.03 -2.99
N ARG A 172 3.25 -14.81 -3.76
CA ARG A 172 3.18 -15.22 -5.16
C ARG A 172 3.10 -14.00 -6.04
N TRP A 173 3.92 -14.00 -7.08
CA TRP A 173 4.07 -12.91 -8.01
C TRP A 173 3.46 -13.25 -9.36
N ALA A 174 2.64 -12.36 -9.85
CA ALA A 174 2.16 -12.35 -11.22
C ALA A 174 2.31 -10.93 -11.77
N ASP A 175 2.26 -10.77 -13.09
CA ASP A 175 2.32 -9.44 -13.70
C ASP A 175 1.14 -8.59 -13.25
N GLY A 176 1.43 -7.48 -12.58
CA GLY A 176 0.45 -6.56 -12.02
C GLY A 176 -0.20 -6.98 -10.70
N VAL A 177 0.13 -8.16 -10.13
CA VAL A 177 -0.53 -8.67 -8.92
C VAL A 177 0.45 -9.37 -7.99
N LEU A 178 0.38 -9.02 -6.72
CA LEU A 178 1.01 -9.73 -5.60
C LEU A 178 -0.06 -10.44 -4.79
N THR A 179 0.05 -11.75 -4.61
CA THR A 179 -0.79 -12.54 -3.72
C THR A 179 0.00 -12.88 -2.45
N VAL A 180 -0.55 -12.48 -1.31
CA VAL A 180 0.01 -12.77 0.02
C VAL A 180 -0.76 -13.96 0.61
N GLU A 181 -0.09 -15.07 0.82
CA GLU A 181 -0.66 -16.28 1.44
C GLU A 181 -0.50 -16.20 2.97
N ALA A 182 -1.58 -16.54 3.69
CA ALA A 182 -1.64 -16.57 5.15
C ALA A 182 -1.45 -17.99 5.72
#